data_c2899e8c573b9199c51ebc28b226b74a
#
_entry.id   c2899e8c573b9199c51ebc28b226b74a
#
_cell.length_a   1.000
_cell.length_b   1.000
_cell.length_c   1.000
_cell.angle_alpha   90.00
_cell.angle_beta   90.00
_cell.angle_gamma   90.00
#
_symmetry.space_group_name_H-M   'P 1'
#
loop_
_entity.id
_entity.type
_entity.pdbx_description
1 polymer ?
#
loop_
_entity_poly.entity_id
_entity_poly.type
_entity_poly.pdbx_seq_one_letter_code
_entity_poly.pdbx_strand_id
1 'polypeptide(L)'
;MNLHQTVMKLNFLAILFMLLPFASVAQEDQSTLTKVGDDVPQFAFEIEKGKQVNISDYKGKLILINLFATWCPPCNTELPLVQKQIWEKYGSNGGFAFFVFGREEGWDKLIPYKEKKGFTFPILPDADRGIFKKFATQSIPRNIIVDENGKIIYQSIGYTEKEFAGMVALIDAHMQKKQVQGK
;
A
#
# COMPACT_ATOMS: atom_id res chain seq x y z
N MET A 1 -28.62 -42.36 -44.64
CA MET A 1 -27.88 -41.36 -43.91
C MET A 1 -28.03 -41.73 -42.43
N ASN A 2 -26.95 -42.28 -41.85
CA ASN A 2 -27.03 -43.03 -40.59
C ASN A 2 -27.20 -42.10 -39.39
N LEU A 3 -28.28 -42.27 -38.65
CA LEU A 3 -28.62 -41.54 -37.41
C LEU A 3 -27.48 -41.55 -36.38
N HIS A 4 -26.65 -42.59 -36.38
CA HIS A 4 -25.48 -42.74 -35.49
C HIS A 4 -24.35 -41.74 -35.76
N GLN A 5 -24.13 -41.32 -37.01
CA GLN A 5 -23.12 -40.33 -37.36
C GLN A 5 -23.51 -38.90 -36.99
N THR A 6 -24.82 -38.61 -36.96
CA THR A 6 -25.34 -37.29 -36.58
C THR A 6 -25.23 -37.05 -35.06
N VAL A 7 -25.53 -38.11 -34.27
CA VAL A 7 -25.43 -38.02 -32.80
C VAL A 7 -23.98 -37.90 -32.33
N MET A 8 -23.05 -38.60 -33.01
CA MET A 8 -21.61 -38.53 -32.65
C MET A 8 -21.01 -37.18 -32.97
N LYS A 9 -21.42 -36.50 -34.06
CA LYS A 9 -20.99 -35.15 -34.41
C LYS A 9 -21.56 -34.07 -33.46
N LEU A 10 -22.77 -34.27 -32.96
CA LEU A 10 -23.41 -33.33 -32.02
C LEU A 10 -22.75 -33.38 -30.64
N ASN A 11 -22.33 -34.58 -30.17
CA ASN A 11 -21.63 -34.76 -28.91
C ASN A 11 -20.21 -34.17 -28.94
N PHE A 12 -19.52 -34.19 -30.10
CA PHE A 12 -18.18 -33.60 -30.23
C PHE A 12 -18.19 -32.05 -30.20
N LEU A 13 -19.27 -31.43 -30.73
CA LEU A 13 -19.44 -29.99 -30.69
C LEU A 13 -19.81 -29.49 -29.26
N ALA A 14 -20.57 -30.30 -28.50
CA ALA A 14 -20.92 -29.94 -27.10
C ALA A 14 -19.72 -30.02 -26.13
N ILE A 15 -18.77 -30.93 -26.37
CA ILE A 15 -17.57 -31.09 -25.50
C ILE A 15 -16.54 -29.98 -25.76
N LEU A 16 -16.49 -29.44 -26.98
CA LEU A 16 -15.53 -28.35 -27.31
C LEU A 16 -15.93 -27.01 -26.67
N PHE A 17 -17.20 -26.83 -26.30
CA PHE A 17 -17.66 -25.59 -25.64
C PHE A 17 -17.37 -25.55 -24.13
N MET A 18 -16.96 -26.66 -23.50
CA MET A 18 -16.77 -26.80 -22.07
C MET A 18 -15.32 -26.52 -21.63
N LEU A 19 -14.41 -26.21 -22.56
CA LEU A 19 -12.97 -25.96 -22.30
C LEU A 19 -12.54 -24.49 -22.45
N LEU A 20 -13.47 -23.55 -22.41
CA LEU A 20 -13.11 -22.14 -22.28
C LEU A 20 -12.60 -21.91 -20.84
N PRO A 21 -11.31 -21.58 -20.64
CA PRO A 21 -10.85 -21.19 -19.32
C PRO A 21 -11.62 -19.93 -18.93
N PHE A 22 -12.36 -19.99 -17.83
CA PHE A 22 -12.85 -18.79 -17.16
C PHE A 22 -11.59 -18.03 -16.73
N ALA A 23 -11.10 -17.13 -17.56
CA ALA A 23 -10.16 -16.12 -17.16
C ALA A 23 -10.89 -15.24 -16.15
N SER A 24 -10.69 -15.51 -14.87
CA SER A 24 -11.11 -14.63 -13.78
C SER A 24 -10.31 -13.34 -13.95
N VAL A 25 -10.87 -12.38 -14.65
CA VAL A 25 -10.34 -11.01 -14.67
C VAL A 25 -10.54 -10.48 -13.26
N ALA A 26 -9.46 -10.46 -12.48
CA ALA A 26 -9.46 -9.75 -11.21
C ALA A 26 -9.88 -8.31 -11.53
N GLN A 27 -11.03 -7.89 -11.03
CA GLN A 27 -11.53 -6.53 -11.22
C GLN A 27 -10.59 -5.58 -10.47
N GLU A 28 -9.80 -4.84 -11.25
CA GLU A 28 -8.87 -3.84 -10.70
C GLU A 28 -9.70 -2.78 -9.96
N ASP A 29 -9.34 -2.48 -8.71
CA ASP A 29 -10.07 -1.51 -7.92
C ASP A 29 -9.91 -0.11 -8.53
N GLN A 30 -10.99 0.36 -9.17
CA GLN A 30 -11.07 1.68 -9.83
C GLN A 30 -10.81 2.85 -8.89
N SER A 31 -10.75 2.64 -7.59
CA SER A 31 -10.42 3.68 -6.61
C SER A 31 -8.91 3.93 -6.47
N THR A 32 -8.09 3.07 -7.03
CA THR A 32 -6.62 3.17 -7.00
C THR A 32 -6.12 3.86 -8.27
N LEU A 33 -5.32 4.91 -8.10
CA LEU A 33 -4.82 5.76 -9.20
C LEU A 33 -3.38 5.42 -9.60
N THR A 34 -2.69 4.62 -8.80
CA THR A 34 -1.30 4.17 -9.05
C THR A 34 -1.26 2.65 -9.05
N LYS A 35 -0.24 2.07 -9.65
CA LYS A 35 -0.03 0.62 -9.68
C LYS A 35 1.42 0.26 -9.37
N VAL A 36 1.65 -1.01 -9.03
CA VAL A 36 3.00 -1.55 -8.86
C VAL A 36 3.78 -1.39 -10.18
N GLY A 37 4.99 -0.85 -10.08
CA GLY A 37 5.86 -0.49 -11.21
C GLY A 37 5.81 0.99 -11.59
N ASP A 38 4.79 1.74 -11.17
CA ASP A 38 4.75 3.19 -11.42
C ASP A 38 5.81 3.92 -10.59
N ASP A 39 6.20 5.10 -11.06
CA ASP A 39 6.95 6.06 -10.25
C ASP A 39 6.03 6.62 -9.16
N VAL A 40 6.56 6.78 -7.95
CA VAL A 40 5.83 7.44 -6.87
C VAL A 40 5.47 8.88 -7.30
N PRO A 41 4.20 9.30 -7.18
CA PRO A 41 3.82 10.67 -7.48
C PRO A 41 4.63 11.67 -6.66
N GLN A 42 5.03 12.78 -7.25
CA GLN A 42 5.78 13.82 -6.55
C GLN A 42 4.84 14.72 -5.74
N PHE A 43 5.23 14.96 -4.49
CA PHE A 43 4.52 15.86 -3.58
C PHE A 43 5.45 16.40 -2.49
N ALA A 44 5.13 17.61 -2.03
CA ALA A 44 5.69 18.18 -0.82
C ALA A 44 4.77 17.92 0.38
N PHE A 45 5.34 17.83 1.57
CA PHE A 45 4.61 17.66 2.82
C PHE A 45 5.37 18.25 4.00
N GLU A 46 4.65 18.57 5.07
CA GLU A 46 5.27 18.99 6.31
C GLU A 46 5.72 17.77 7.12
N ILE A 47 7.03 17.62 7.32
CA ILE A 47 7.59 16.58 8.21
C ILE A 47 7.49 16.97 9.69
N GLU A 48 7.51 18.25 9.96
CA GLU A 48 7.25 18.91 11.23
C GLU A 48 6.50 20.20 10.92
N LYS A 49 5.79 20.76 11.90
CA LYS A 49 5.03 22.00 11.72
C LYS A 49 5.92 23.12 11.18
N GLY A 50 5.59 23.61 9.98
CA GLY A 50 6.35 24.66 9.28
C GLY A 50 7.60 24.19 8.53
N LYS A 51 7.94 22.89 8.55
CA LYS A 51 9.12 22.34 7.86
C LYS A 51 8.69 21.47 6.67
N GLN A 52 8.78 22.03 5.49
CA GLN A 52 8.44 21.37 4.23
C GLN A 52 9.60 20.49 3.73
N VAL A 53 9.25 19.32 3.19
CA VAL A 53 10.15 18.41 2.47
C VAL A 53 9.41 17.82 1.26
N ASN A 54 10.15 17.20 0.34
CA ASN A 54 9.58 16.49 -0.80
C ASN A 54 9.76 14.99 -0.64
N ILE A 55 8.87 14.20 -1.21
CA ILE A 55 9.03 12.74 -1.23
C ILE A 55 10.32 12.33 -1.94
N SER A 56 10.76 13.09 -2.94
CA SER A 56 12.04 12.89 -3.65
C SER A 56 13.29 13.00 -2.77
N ASP A 57 13.21 13.71 -1.63
CA ASP A 57 14.32 13.87 -0.70
C ASP A 57 14.67 12.55 0.03
N TYR A 58 13.77 11.58 -0.06
CA TYR A 58 13.91 10.23 0.51
C TYR A 58 14.31 9.18 -0.51
N LYS A 59 14.66 9.57 -1.74
CA LYS A 59 15.23 8.66 -2.75
C LYS A 59 16.45 7.94 -2.18
N GLY A 60 16.62 6.67 -2.52
CA GLY A 60 17.68 5.81 -1.95
C GLY A 60 17.26 5.06 -0.68
N LYS A 61 16.04 5.31 -0.17
CA LYS A 61 15.46 4.59 0.97
C LYS A 61 14.28 3.71 0.52
N LEU A 62 14.03 2.64 1.25
CA LEU A 62 12.73 1.98 1.22
C LEU A 62 11.74 2.86 1.98
N ILE A 63 10.65 3.26 1.33
CA ILE A 63 9.64 4.16 1.91
C ILE A 63 8.33 3.40 2.10
N LEU A 64 7.78 3.42 3.32
CA LEU A 64 6.40 3.02 3.58
C LEU A 64 5.55 4.28 3.71
N ILE A 65 4.50 4.39 2.91
CA ILE A 65 3.47 5.43 2.99
C ILE A 65 2.18 4.76 3.46
N ASN A 66 1.61 5.25 4.57
CA ASN A 66 0.30 4.82 5.04
C ASN A 66 -0.67 6.01 4.96
N LEU A 67 -1.83 5.81 4.35
CA LEU A 67 -2.90 6.78 4.24
C LEU A 67 -4.03 6.36 5.17
N PHE A 68 -4.36 7.20 6.15
CA PHE A 68 -5.30 6.88 7.23
C PHE A 68 -6.20 8.06 7.59
N ALA A 69 -7.07 7.89 8.58
CA ALA A 69 -7.71 8.95 9.34
C ALA A 69 -7.90 8.51 10.80
N THR A 70 -7.96 9.46 11.74
CA THR A 70 -8.06 9.18 13.17
C THR A 70 -9.35 8.43 13.55
N TRP A 71 -10.41 8.66 12.80
CA TRP A 71 -11.74 8.04 12.97
C TRP A 71 -11.91 6.68 12.26
N CYS A 72 -10.92 6.22 11.51
CA CYS A 72 -10.99 5.01 10.70
C CYS A 72 -10.76 3.74 11.55
N PRO A 73 -11.76 2.86 11.77
CA PRO A 73 -11.59 1.69 12.64
C PRO A 73 -10.51 0.71 12.17
N PRO A 74 -10.46 0.26 10.88
CA PRO A 74 -9.40 -0.66 10.43
C PRO A 74 -8.01 -0.02 10.50
N CYS A 75 -7.87 1.29 10.30
CA CYS A 75 -6.61 2.01 10.49
C CYS A 75 -6.15 1.94 11.96
N ASN A 76 -7.09 2.11 12.89
CA ASN A 76 -6.82 2.02 14.33
C ASN A 76 -6.44 0.59 14.79
N THR A 77 -6.80 -0.43 14.04
CA THR A 77 -6.36 -1.82 14.25
C THR A 77 -4.96 -2.04 13.69
N GLU A 78 -4.66 -1.49 12.52
CA GLU A 78 -3.38 -1.68 11.82
C GLU A 78 -2.21 -0.92 12.47
N LEU A 79 -2.37 0.38 12.78
CA LEU A 79 -1.28 1.25 13.21
C LEU A 79 -0.52 0.78 14.46
N PRO A 80 -1.14 0.18 15.51
CA PRO A 80 -0.42 -0.42 16.63
C PRO A 80 0.51 -1.57 16.20
N LEU A 81 0.11 -2.35 15.19
CA LEU A 81 0.93 -3.43 14.65
C LEU A 81 2.09 -2.87 13.82
N VAL A 82 1.84 -1.80 13.05
CA VAL A 82 2.91 -1.07 12.33
C VAL A 82 3.94 -0.52 13.32
N GLN A 83 3.51 0.09 14.43
CA GLN A 83 4.42 0.55 15.50
C GLN A 83 5.33 -0.59 15.93
N LYS A 84 4.75 -1.71 16.31
CA LYS A 84 5.47 -2.84 16.93
C LYS A 84 6.32 -3.64 15.95
N GLN A 85 5.81 -3.91 14.74
CA GLN A 85 6.44 -4.87 13.83
C GLN A 85 7.32 -4.21 12.77
N ILE A 86 7.11 -2.93 12.47
CA ILE A 86 7.84 -2.21 11.43
C ILE A 86 8.65 -1.06 12.03
N TRP A 87 8.00 -0.13 12.74
CA TRP A 87 8.67 1.09 13.21
C TRP A 87 9.72 0.83 14.28
N GLU A 88 9.40 0.03 15.30
CA GLU A 88 10.37 -0.34 16.34
C GLU A 88 11.58 -1.09 15.78
N LYS A 89 11.42 -1.79 14.66
CA LYS A 89 12.48 -2.56 14.01
C LYS A 89 13.32 -1.72 13.06
N TYR A 90 12.70 -0.83 12.30
CA TYR A 90 13.35 -0.14 11.18
C TYR A 90 13.36 1.38 11.29
N GLY A 91 12.64 2.00 12.21
CA GLY A 91 12.49 3.45 12.31
C GLY A 91 13.80 4.23 12.51
N SER A 92 14.81 3.59 13.12
CA SER A 92 16.16 4.16 13.27
C SER A 92 17.11 3.81 12.11
N ASN A 93 16.67 2.99 11.14
CA ASN A 93 17.52 2.56 10.03
C ASN A 93 17.60 3.67 8.97
N GLY A 94 18.78 4.17 8.66
CA GLY A 94 18.97 5.23 7.67
C GLY A 94 18.51 4.88 6.24
N GLY A 95 18.34 3.61 5.92
CA GLY A 95 17.81 3.11 4.64
C GLY A 95 16.29 2.94 4.59
N PHE A 96 15.56 3.32 5.66
CA PHE A 96 14.12 3.22 5.75
C PHE A 96 13.48 4.59 6.06
N ALA A 97 12.30 4.85 5.51
CA ALA A 97 11.46 5.99 5.86
C ALA A 97 10.01 5.53 5.98
N PHE A 98 9.27 6.11 6.93
CA PHE A 98 7.87 5.80 7.12
C PHE A 98 7.07 7.07 7.38
N PHE A 99 5.98 7.24 6.66
CA PHE A 99 5.08 8.39 6.75
C PHE A 99 3.63 7.93 6.82
N VAL A 100 2.90 8.44 7.81
CA VAL A 100 1.47 8.23 7.98
C VAL A 100 0.76 9.54 7.72
N PHE A 101 -0.05 9.61 6.65
CA PHE A 101 -0.75 10.83 6.27
C PHE A 101 -2.22 10.77 6.70
N GLY A 102 -2.64 11.72 7.52
CA GLY A 102 -4.02 11.89 8.00
C GLY A 102 -4.89 12.59 6.95
N ARG A 103 -5.68 11.80 6.21
CA ARG A 103 -6.57 12.29 5.16
C ARG A 103 -7.62 13.27 5.72
N GLU A 104 -7.63 14.51 5.22
CA GLU A 104 -8.55 15.58 5.64
C GLU A 104 -8.37 15.96 7.12
N GLU A 105 -7.15 15.78 7.64
CA GLU A 105 -6.80 16.09 9.03
C GLU A 105 -5.53 16.94 9.10
N GLY A 106 -5.57 17.97 9.93
CA GLY A 106 -4.46 18.86 10.23
C GLY A 106 -3.74 18.50 11.53
N TRP A 107 -2.69 19.26 11.85
CA TRP A 107 -1.90 19.10 13.07
C TRP A 107 -2.73 19.16 14.37
N ASP A 108 -3.81 19.91 14.37
CA ASP A 108 -4.76 20.07 15.49
C ASP A 108 -5.42 18.76 15.91
N LYS A 109 -5.69 17.86 14.96
CA LYS A 109 -6.24 16.52 15.20
C LYS A 109 -5.16 15.47 15.38
N LEU A 110 -4.08 15.55 14.60
CA LEU A 110 -3.08 14.50 14.53
C LEU A 110 -2.13 14.47 15.72
N ILE A 111 -1.77 15.63 16.28
CA ILE A 111 -0.89 15.70 17.47
C ILE A 111 -1.56 15.03 18.68
N PRO A 112 -2.78 15.42 19.11
CA PRO A 112 -3.44 14.76 20.24
C PRO A 112 -3.71 13.27 20.00
N TYR A 113 -4.02 12.88 18.74
CA TYR A 113 -4.21 11.48 18.38
C TYR A 113 -2.93 10.68 18.59
N LYS A 114 -1.80 11.15 18.05
CA LYS A 114 -0.48 10.52 18.18
C LYS A 114 -0.10 10.33 19.64
N GLU A 115 -0.26 11.36 20.47
CA GLU A 115 0.03 11.34 21.90
C GLU A 115 -0.85 10.32 22.63
N LYS A 116 -2.16 10.37 22.40
CA LYS A 116 -3.14 9.45 23.01
C LYS A 116 -2.84 7.98 22.67
N LYS A 117 -2.35 7.71 21.46
CA LYS A 117 -2.04 6.35 21.00
C LYS A 117 -0.63 5.88 21.37
N GLY A 118 0.25 6.79 21.79
CA GLY A 118 1.65 6.50 22.11
C GLY A 118 2.49 6.15 20.88
N PHE A 119 2.09 6.61 19.69
CA PHE A 119 2.85 6.36 18.47
C PHE A 119 4.10 7.24 18.40
N THR A 120 5.23 6.65 17.97
CA THR A 120 6.51 7.36 17.86
C THR A 120 6.91 7.64 16.40
N PHE A 121 6.26 7.03 15.44
CA PHE A 121 6.46 7.33 14.02
C PHE A 121 5.84 8.68 13.61
N PRO A 122 6.26 9.25 12.45
CA PRO A 122 5.68 10.47 11.91
C PRO A 122 4.21 10.27 11.51
N ILE A 123 3.31 11.08 12.07
CA ILE A 123 1.93 11.22 11.63
C ILE A 123 1.77 12.65 11.14
N LEU A 124 1.41 12.82 9.87
CA LEU A 124 1.58 14.04 9.09
C LEU A 124 0.25 14.48 8.47
N PRO A 125 0.02 15.78 8.30
CA PRO A 125 -1.23 16.30 7.75
C PRO A 125 -1.34 16.07 6.24
N ASP A 126 -2.55 15.78 5.79
CA ASP A 126 -3.02 15.85 4.41
C ASP A 126 -4.41 16.52 4.41
N ALA A 127 -4.46 17.75 4.96
CA ALA A 127 -5.70 18.46 5.29
C ALA A 127 -6.61 18.72 4.08
N ASP A 128 -6.05 18.94 2.92
CA ASP A 128 -6.74 19.18 1.65
C ASP A 128 -6.87 17.92 0.76
N ARG A 129 -6.44 16.76 1.25
CA ARG A 129 -6.32 15.50 0.49
C ARG A 129 -5.35 15.57 -0.68
N GLY A 130 -4.43 16.53 -0.70
CA GLY A 130 -3.52 16.73 -1.81
C GLY A 130 -2.61 15.53 -2.06
N ILE A 131 -2.19 14.83 -0.99
CA ILE A 131 -1.38 13.62 -1.07
C ILE A 131 -2.27 12.41 -1.40
N PHE A 132 -3.35 12.21 -0.65
CA PHE A 132 -4.27 11.08 -0.84
C PHE A 132 -4.76 10.97 -2.28
N LYS A 133 -5.18 12.09 -2.90
CA LYS A 133 -5.69 12.17 -4.27
C LYS A 133 -4.67 11.76 -5.34
N LYS A 134 -3.39 11.69 -5.02
CA LYS A 134 -2.36 11.20 -5.95
C LYS A 134 -2.33 9.68 -6.03
N PHE A 135 -2.80 8.98 -5.01
CA PHE A 135 -2.79 7.52 -4.92
C PHE A 135 -4.18 6.90 -5.10
N ALA A 136 -5.23 7.61 -4.67
CA ALA A 136 -6.56 7.02 -4.60
C ALA A 136 -7.68 8.06 -4.60
N THR A 137 -8.90 7.61 -4.94
CA THR A 137 -10.12 8.39 -4.85
C THR A 137 -10.88 8.14 -3.55
N GLN A 138 -10.76 6.94 -2.97
CA GLN A 138 -11.48 6.52 -1.75
C GLN A 138 -10.76 5.41 -1.01
N SER A 139 -11.32 4.98 0.12
CA SER A 139 -10.92 3.86 0.97
C SER A 139 -9.58 4.04 1.69
N ILE A 140 -9.59 3.78 2.99
CA ILE A 140 -8.44 3.73 3.90
C ILE A 140 -8.61 2.54 4.87
N PRO A 141 -7.53 2.02 5.50
CA PRO A 141 -6.14 2.41 5.26
C PRO A 141 -5.66 2.04 3.86
N ARG A 142 -4.59 2.71 3.41
CA ARG A 142 -3.82 2.27 2.23
C ARG A 142 -2.35 2.24 2.61
N ASN A 143 -1.68 1.19 2.18
CA ASN A 143 -0.24 1.08 2.33
C ASN A 143 0.41 1.04 0.97
N ILE A 144 1.44 1.85 0.78
CA ILE A 144 2.23 1.92 -0.44
C ILE A 144 3.71 1.76 -0.04
N ILE A 145 4.42 0.82 -0.64
CA ILE A 145 5.87 0.68 -0.47
C ILE A 145 6.55 1.13 -1.75
N VAL A 146 7.53 2.02 -1.58
CA VAL A 146 8.34 2.57 -2.67
C VAL A 146 9.78 2.14 -2.46
N ASP A 147 10.43 1.65 -3.51
CA ASP A 147 11.84 1.24 -3.49
C ASP A 147 12.80 2.44 -3.56
N GLU A 148 14.09 2.17 -3.50
CA GLU A 148 15.17 3.17 -3.55
C GLU A 148 15.23 3.96 -4.85
N ASN A 149 14.65 3.41 -5.92
CA ASN A 149 14.60 4.07 -7.22
C ASN A 149 13.37 4.98 -7.36
N GLY A 150 12.48 4.95 -6.37
CA GLY A 150 11.20 5.67 -6.39
C GLY A 150 10.08 4.91 -7.09
N LYS A 151 10.23 3.58 -7.28
CA LYS A 151 9.18 2.72 -7.86
C LYS A 151 8.28 2.16 -6.77
N ILE A 152 6.98 2.17 -7.03
CA ILE A 152 6.00 1.49 -6.19
C ILE A 152 6.18 -0.02 -6.38
N ILE A 153 6.46 -0.73 -5.29
CA ILE A 153 6.66 -2.19 -5.29
C ILE A 153 5.56 -2.95 -4.57
N TYR A 154 4.69 -2.25 -3.85
CA TYR A 154 3.56 -2.83 -3.14
C TYR A 154 2.45 -1.79 -2.92
N GLN A 155 1.19 -2.24 -2.97
CA GLN A 155 0.04 -1.47 -2.54
C GLN A 155 -1.01 -2.40 -1.92
N SER A 156 -1.72 -1.91 -0.88
CA SER A 156 -2.90 -2.57 -0.31
C SER A 156 -4.00 -1.58 0.02
N ILE A 157 -5.23 -2.08 0.14
CA ILE A 157 -6.43 -1.33 0.47
C ILE A 157 -7.14 -2.04 1.62
N GLY A 158 -7.42 -1.28 2.69
CA GLY A 158 -8.00 -1.85 3.89
C GLY A 158 -6.96 -2.61 4.73
N TYR A 159 -7.44 -3.34 5.72
CA TYR A 159 -6.62 -4.14 6.61
C TYR A 159 -7.16 -5.56 6.70
N THR A 160 -6.30 -6.52 6.45
CA THR A 160 -6.44 -7.92 6.84
C THR A 160 -5.14 -8.41 7.44
N GLU A 161 -5.20 -9.35 8.37
CA GLU A 161 -3.99 -9.93 9.00
C GLU A 161 -3.05 -10.54 7.96
N LYS A 162 -3.61 -11.21 6.94
CA LYS A 162 -2.84 -11.85 5.87
C LYS A 162 -2.07 -10.84 5.02
N GLU A 163 -2.73 -9.77 4.59
CA GLU A 163 -2.10 -8.70 3.77
C GLU A 163 -1.07 -7.95 4.58
N PHE A 164 -1.37 -7.65 5.85
CA PHE A 164 -0.42 -7.01 6.76
C PHE A 164 0.84 -7.86 6.96
N ALA A 165 0.69 -9.16 7.22
CA ALA A 165 1.82 -10.09 7.34
C ALA A 165 2.66 -10.16 6.05
N GLY A 166 2.02 -10.15 4.88
CA GLY A 166 2.69 -10.09 3.58
C GLY A 166 3.49 -8.80 3.39
N MET A 167 2.93 -7.65 3.79
CA MET A 167 3.61 -6.35 3.76
C MET A 167 4.85 -6.34 4.68
N VAL A 168 4.72 -6.85 5.91
CA VAL A 168 5.84 -6.96 6.85
C VAL A 168 6.95 -7.84 6.27
N ALA A 169 6.59 -9.01 5.74
CA ALA A 169 7.56 -9.93 5.13
C ALA A 169 8.30 -9.31 3.94
N LEU A 170 7.61 -8.51 3.12
CA LEU A 170 8.24 -7.79 2.01
C LEU A 170 9.26 -6.75 2.50
N ILE A 171 8.90 -5.96 3.51
CA ILE A 171 9.81 -4.98 4.14
C ILE A 171 11.01 -5.70 4.73
N ASP A 172 10.79 -6.78 5.48
CA ASP A 172 11.85 -7.57 6.11
C ASP A 172 12.85 -8.10 5.07
N ALA A 173 12.35 -8.72 4.00
CA ALA A 173 13.19 -9.26 2.94
C ALA A 173 14.00 -8.17 2.23
N HIS A 174 13.40 -6.99 2.00
CA HIS A 174 14.05 -5.87 1.35
C HIS A 174 15.16 -5.27 2.21
N MET A 175 14.88 -5.05 3.49
CA MET A 175 15.84 -4.49 4.44
C MET A 175 17.02 -5.44 4.73
N GLN A 176 16.81 -6.76 4.73
CA GLN A 176 17.87 -7.75 4.89
C GLN A 176 18.82 -7.78 3.69
N LYS A 177 18.30 -7.71 2.46
CA LYS A 177 19.13 -7.63 1.24
C LYS A 177 20.12 -6.47 1.30
N LYS A 178 19.68 -5.29 1.75
CA LYS A 178 20.54 -4.11 1.90
C LYS A 178 21.67 -4.31 2.88
N GLN A 179 21.44 -4.98 3.99
CA GLN A 179 22.48 -5.23 5.00
C GLN A 179 23.58 -6.17 4.47
N VAL A 180 23.26 -7.07 3.54
CA VAL A 180 24.22 -7.99 2.91
C VAL A 180 25.04 -7.30 1.81
N GLN A 181 24.44 -6.37 1.07
CA GLN A 181 25.10 -5.66 -0.03
C GLN A 181 25.96 -4.46 0.44
N GLY A 182 25.77 -3.97 1.66
CA GLY A 182 26.49 -2.86 2.24
C GLY A 182 27.71 -3.26 3.11
N LYS A 183 28.04 -4.56 3.14
CA LYS A 183 29.26 -5.11 3.74
C LYS A 183 30.27 -5.46 2.66
#